data_430d7752bebb323e622817e31c584cf2
#
_entry.id   430d7752bebb323e622817e31c584cf2
#
_cell.length_a   1.000
_cell.length_b   1.000
_cell.length_c   1.000
_cell.angle_alpha   90.00
_cell.angle_beta   90.00
_cell.angle_gamma   90.00
#
_symmetry.space_group_name_H-M   'P 1'
#
loop_
_entity.id
_entity.type
_entity.pdbx_description
1 polymer ?
#
loop_
_entity_poly.entity_id
_entity_poly.type
_entity_poly.pdbx_seq_one_letter_code
_entity_poly.pdbx_strand_id
1 'polypeptide(L)'
;TSETKEYIAEVILGYETDMLDITGTEIKRNIPKVTKEDIEKTLKKYTTKYLQEVPMYSAVKVGGKKLYEYARNNIPVTPPSKEVEIYSLDLLEDPKYLNNTIEFKIKCKVSKGTYIRSLIRDIAYDLNTYGTMKNLVRTKQGIFSLEDSYTLEDIQNDNYKLLTIREVLSNIPVTIIEKDTLKKVQNGMSLPIFFNS
;
A
#
# COMPACT_ATOMS: atom_id res chain seq x y z
N THR A 1 -5.87 13.93 3.75
CA THR A 1 -5.35 13.16 4.88
C THR A 1 -4.33 12.14 4.37
N SER A 2 -3.09 12.31 4.79
CA SER A 2 -2.00 11.39 4.45
C SER A 2 -2.09 10.15 5.34
N GLU A 3 -3.06 9.27 5.05
CA GLU A 3 -3.21 8.05 5.83
C GLU A 3 -2.15 7.04 5.42
N THR A 4 -1.41 6.57 6.40
CA THR A 4 -0.51 5.43 6.24
C THR A 4 -1.32 4.16 6.04
N LYS A 5 -0.73 3.19 5.35
CA LYS A 5 -1.30 1.86 5.13
C LYS A 5 -0.32 0.80 5.57
N GLU A 6 -0.82 -0.28 6.12
CA GLU A 6 -0.02 -1.44 6.48
C GLU A 6 -0.49 -2.65 5.67
N TYR A 7 0.47 -3.41 5.18
CA TYR A 7 0.23 -4.59 4.37
C TYR A 7 1.08 -5.77 4.82
N ILE A 8 0.56 -6.96 4.61
CA ILE A 8 1.32 -8.20 4.54
C ILE A 8 1.30 -8.65 3.09
N ALA A 9 2.49 -8.85 2.50
CA ALA A 9 2.65 -9.34 1.14
C ALA A 9 3.44 -10.64 1.12
N GLU A 10 3.00 -11.59 0.27
CA GLU A 10 3.77 -12.76 -0.08
C GLU A 10 4.55 -12.49 -1.36
N VAL A 11 5.84 -12.74 -1.32
CA VAL A 11 6.81 -12.45 -2.38
C VAL A 11 7.34 -13.76 -2.94
N ILE A 12 7.48 -13.81 -4.26
CA ILE A 12 8.22 -14.85 -4.97
C ILE A 12 9.38 -14.18 -5.70
N LEU A 13 10.62 -14.62 -5.44
CA LEU A 13 11.78 -14.27 -6.26
C LEU A 13 12.04 -15.39 -7.28
N GLY A 14 12.53 -15.01 -8.47
CA GLY A 14 12.91 -15.90 -9.55
C GLY A 14 12.22 -15.61 -10.88
N TYR A 15 11.08 -14.93 -10.87
CA TYR A 15 10.41 -14.48 -12.10
C TYR A 15 9.63 -13.18 -11.92
N GLU A 16 9.34 -12.50 -13.02
CA GLU A 16 8.52 -11.30 -13.08
C GLU A 16 7.38 -11.51 -14.08
N THR A 17 6.21 -11.02 -13.75
CA THR A 17 5.07 -10.96 -14.66
C THR A 17 4.84 -9.51 -15.13
N ASP A 18 4.15 -9.36 -16.23
CA ASP A 18 3.75 -8.06 -16.78
C ASP A 18 2.89 -7.23 -15.82
N MET A 19 2.11 -7.89 -14.96
CA MET A 19 1.27 -7.25 -13.92
C MET A 19 1.99 -7.08 -12.58
N LEU A 20 3.21 -7.63 -12.43
CA LEU A 20 3.99 -7.69 -11.20
C LEU A 20 3.31 -8.50 -10.06
N ASP A 21 2.29 -9.29 -10.38
CA ASP A 21 1.63 -10.24 -9.50
C ASP A 21 1.34 -11.56 -10.23
N ILE A 22 0.95 -12.60 -9.49
CA ILE A 22 0.77 -13.95 -10.05
C ILE A 22 -0.38 -14.07 -11.08
N THR A 23 -1.20 -13.04 -11.27
CA THR A 23 -2.30 -13.03 -12.26
C THR A 23 -1.81 -12.60 -13.65
N GLY A 24 -0.60 -12.06 -13.74
CA GLY A 24 0.02 -11.64 -14.99
C GLY A 24 0.72 -12.79 -15.73
N THR A 25 1.17 -12.48 -16.95
CA THR A 25 1.97 -13.39 -17.77
C THR A 25 3.45 -13.23 -17.44
N GLU A 26 4.16 -14.34 -17.26
CA GLU A 26 5.60 -14.31 -17.01
C GLU A 26 6.35 -13.70 -18.20
N ILE A 27 7.22 -12.72 -17.93
CA ILE A 27 8.00 -12.00 -18.92
C ILE A 27 9.52 -12.11 -18.71
N LYS A 28 9.96 -12.40 -17.49
CA LYS A 28 11.38 -12.57 -17.13
C LYS A 28 11.55 -13.67 -16.10
N ARG A 29 12.67 -14.41 -16.18
CA ARG A 29 13.01 -15.46 -15.22
C ARG A 29 14.53 -15.58 -15.04
N ASN A 30 14.93 -15.90 -13.80
CA ASN A 30 16.25 -16.41 -13.47
C ASN A 30 16.16 -17.33 -12.23
N ILE A 31 17.28 -17.95 -11.86
CA ILE A 31 17.39 -18.69 -10.61
C ILE A 31 17.99 -17.75 -9.57
N PRO A 32 17.26 -17.36 -8.52
CA PRO A 32 17.75 -16.42 -7.52
C PRO A 32 18.87 -17.06 -6.68
N LYS A 33 19.98 -16.32 -6.52
CA LYS A 33 21.09 -16.67 -5.62
C LYS A 33 21.14 -15.66 -4.48
N VAL A 34 20.16 -15.72 -3.61
CA VAL A 34 19.88 -14.72 -2.59
C VAL A 34 19.80 -15.41 -1.22
N THR A 35 20.53 -14.92 -0.23
CA THR A 35 20.46 -15.41 1.14
C THR A 35 19.42 -14.65 1.96
N LYS A 36 19.10 -15.14 3.16
CA LYS A 36 18.22 -14.42 4.10
C LYS A 36 18.82 -13.06 4.47
N GLU A 37 20.12 -13.01 4.71
CA GLU A 37 20.87 -11.80 5.06
C GLU A 37 20.81 -10.76 3.94
N ASP A 38 20.88 -11.17 2.69
CA ASP A 38 20.72 -10.28 1.52
C ASP A 38 19.31 -9.67 1.50
N ILE A 39 18.28 -10.49 1.75
CA ILE A 39 16.91 -10.02 1.83
C ILE A 39 16.79 -8.97 2.95
N GLU A 40 17.17 -9.30 4.19
CA GLU A 40 17.07 -8.41 5.35
C GLU A 40 17.81 -7.09 5.12
N LYS A 41 19.02 -7.14 4.55
CA LYS A 41 19.81 -5.95 4.21
C LYS A 41 19.09 -5.09 3.18
N THR A 42 18.49 -5.70 2.17
CA THR A 42 17.77 -4.96 1.11
C THR A 42 16.46 -4.38 1.65
N LEU A 43 15.70 -5.11 2.47
CA LEU A 43 14.51 -4.56 3.13
C LEU A 43 14.85 -3.32 3.96
N LYS A 44 15.95 -3.37 4.72
CA LYS A 44 16.42 -2.23 5.50
C LYS A 44 16.80 -1.03 4.61
N LYS A 45 17.42 -1.26 3.44
CA LYS A 45 17.75 -0.21 2.47
C LYS A 45 16.49 0.49 1.95
N TYR A 46 15.41 -0.24 1.70
CA TYR A 46 14.14 0.31 1.21
C TYR A 46 13.28 0.95 2.30
N THR A 47 13.63 0.86 3.58
CA THR A 47 12.95 1.57 4.68
C THR A 47 13.35 3.05 4.67
N THR A 48 12.89 3.78 3.66
CA THR A 48 13.25 5.17 3.37
C THR A 48 12.24 5.80 2.41
N LYS A 49 12.50 7.06 2.03
CA LYS A 49 11.86 7.72 0.90
C LYS A 49 12.59 7.39 -0.39
N TYR A 50 11.88 7.07 -1.46
CA TYR A 50 12.46 6.88 -2.78
C TYR A 50 11.47 7.18 -3.90
N LEU A 51 12.00 7.34 -5.12
CA LEU A 51 11.20 7.49 -6.33
C LEU A 51 10.81 6.11 -6.86
N GLN A 52 9.54 5.76 -6.72
CA GLN A 52 8.96 4.51 -7.18
C GLN A 52 8.31 4.70 -8.55
N GLU A 53 8.68 3.90 -9.53
CA GLU A 53 7.98 3.82 -10.79
C GLU A 53 6.62 3.15 -10.61
N VAL A 54 5.57 3.80 -11.14
CA VAL A 54 4.20 3.31 -11.08
C VAL A 54 4.04 2.08 -11.99
N PRO A 55 3.36 1.01 -11.54
CA PRO A 55 3.17 -0.16 -12.40
C PRO A 55 2.27 0.16 -13.59
N MET A 56 2.56 -0.44 -14.75
CA MET A 56 1.78 -0.27 -15.99
C MET A 56 0.30 -0.61 -15.79
N TYR A 57 0.01 -1.68 -15.07
CA TYR A 57 -1.37 -2.05 -14.73
C TYR A 57 -1.90 -1.28 -13.51
N SER A 58 -2.02 0.05 -13.69
CA SER A 58 -2.58 0.96 -12.67
C SER A 58 -3.60 1.94 -13.26
N ALA A 59 -4.37 2.58 -12.40
CA ALA A 59 -5.36 3.59 -12.77
C ALA A 59 -4.78 5.02 -12.89
N VAL A 60 -3.46 5.17 -12.79
CA VAL A 60 -2.78 6.46 -12.97
C VAL A 60 -2.95 6.92 -14.41
N LYS A 61 -3.26 8.20 -14.59
CA LYS A 61 -3.49 8.79 -15.92
C LYS A 61 -2.21 9.44 -16.45
N VAL A 62 -1.90 9.16 -17.72
CA VAL A 62 -0.86 9.82 -18.51
C VAL A 62 -1.48 10.21 -19.84
N GLY A 63 -1.37 11.47 -20.25
CA GLY A 63 -2.00 11.94 -21.48
C GLY A 63 -3.52 11.72 -21.56
N GLY A 64 -4.22 11.78 -20.42
CA GLY A 64 -5.67 11.60 -20.32
C GLY A 64 -6.17 10.16 -20.23
N LYS A 65 -5.35 9.15 -20.56
CA LYS A 65 -5.70 7.73 -20.49
C LYS A 65 -5.03 7.07 -19.27
N LYS A 66 -5.63 6.02 -18.74
CA LYS A 66 -5.05 5.25 -17.64
C LYS A 66 -3.93 4.34 -18.13
N LEU A 67 -2.88 4.12 -17.33
CA LEU A 67 -1.74 3.29 -17.72
C LEU A 67 -2.15 1.88 -18.15
N TYR A 68 -3.11 1.24 -17.47
CA TYR A 68 -3.58 -0.08 -17.86
C TYR A 68 -4.24 -0.11 -19.26
N GLU A 69 -4.76 1.01 -19.77
CA GLU A 69 -5.31 1.12 -21.13
C GLU A 69 -4.20 1.09 -22.17
N TYR A 70 -3.06 1.73 -21.87
CA TYR A 70 -1.84 1.64 -22.70
C TYR A 70 -1.31 0.19 -22.74
N ALA A 71 -1.21 -0.45 -21.56
CA ALA A 71 -0.72 -1.82 -21.46
C ALA A 71 -1.59 -2.80 -22.27
N ARG A 72 -2.91 -2.76 -22.12
CA ARG A 72 -3.85 -3.65 -22.84
C ARG A 72 -3.83 -3.45 -24.36
N ASN A 73 -3.55 -2.25 -24.83
CA ASN A 73 -3.52 -1.94 -26.25
C ASN A 73 -2.10 -1.99 -26.85
N ASN A 74 -1.11 -2.43 -26.06
CA ASN A 74 0.31 -2.45 -26.47
C ASN A 74 0.81 -1.09 -26.97
N ILE A 75 0.31 0.01 -26.40
CA ILE A 75 0.73 1.37 -26.75
C ILE A 75 1.93 1.74 -25.86
N PRO A 76 3.08 2.09 -26.44
CA PRO A 76 4.25 2.51 -25.66
C PRO A 76 3.95 3.77 -24.85
N VAL A 77 4.27 3.74 -23.56
CA VAL A 77 4.20 4.89 -22.66
C VAL A 77 5.23 4.69 -21.54
N THR A 78 5.85 5.78 -21.11
CA THR A 78 6.75 5.75 -19.95
C THR A 78 5.94 5.96 -18.69
N PRO A 79 5.91 4.98 -17.75
CA PRO A 79 5.24 5.17 -16.47
C PRO A 79 5.88 6.31 -15.69
N PRO A 80 5.10 7.16 -15.01
CA PRO A 80 5.65 8.19 -14.14
C PRO A 80 6.25 7.58 -12.88
N SER A 81 7.21 8.27 -12.30
CA SER A 81 7.71 7.97 -10.96
C SER A 81 7.05 8.88 -9.92
N LYS A 82 6.87 8.36 -8.73
CA LYS A 82 6.30 9.07 -7.60
C LYS A 82 7.16 8.87 -6.35
N GLU A 83 7.40 9.94 -5.60
CA GLU A 83 8.01 9.80 -4.29
C GLU A 83 7.05 9.08 -3.34
N VAL A 84 7.56 8.04 -2.71
CA VAL A 84 6.88 7.24 -1.69
C VAL A 84 7.77 7.11 -0.46
N GLU A 85 7.16 6.79 0.67
CA GLU A 85 7.88 6.58 1.93
C GLU A 85 7.49 5.23 2.52
N ILE A 86 8.50 4.43 2.82
CA ILE A 86 8.38 3.15 3.51
C ILE A 86 8.81 3.38 4.96
N TYR A 87 7.87 3.35 5.88
CA TYR A 87 8.11 3.62 7.30
C TYR A 87 8.68 2.41 8.04
N SER A 88 8.23 1.20 7.66
CA SER A 88 8.79 -0.07 8.11
C SER A 88 8.64 -1.12 7.04
N LEU A 89 9.59 -2.07 7.03
CA LEU A 89 9.63 -3.17 6.08
C LEU A 89 10.34 -4.35 6.74
N ASP A 90 9.57 -5.33 7.19
CA ASP A 90 10.04 -6.43 8.02
C ASP A 90 9.81 -7.77 7.34
N LEU A 91 10.79 -8.68 7.45
CA LEU A 91 10.64 -10.07 7.07
C LEU A 91 9.87 -10.81 8.20
N LEU A 92 8.74 -11.46 7.85
CA LEU A 92 7.87 -12.10 8.85
C LEU A 92 8.27 -13.55 9.19
N GLU A 93 8.87 -14.25 8.25
CA GLU A 93 9.25 -15.65 8.39
C GLU A 93 10.53 -15.93 7.60
N ASP A 94 11.22 -17.01 7.91
CA ASP A 94 12.38 -17.45 7.16
C ASP A 94 12.01 -17.74 5.69
N PRO A 95 12.85 -17.32 4.72
CA PRO A 95 12.61 -17.59 3.32
C PRO A 95 12.57 -19.10 3.03
N LYS A 96 11.63 -19.51 2.20
CA LYS A 96 11.51 -20.89 1.70
C LYS A 96 12.24 -21.00 0.38
N TYR A 97 13.32 -21.77 0.35
CA TYR A 97 14.13 -22.02 -0.82
C TYR A 97 13.55 -23.21 -1.59
N LEU A 98 12.97 -22.93 -2.75
CA LEU A 98 12.45 -23.92 -3.69
C LEU A 98 13.44 -24.10 -4.85
N ASN A 99 13.24 -25.10 -5.72
CA ASN A 99 14.22 -25.43 -6.75
C ASN A 99 14.67 -24.23 -7.61
N ASN A 100 13.74 -23.36 -8.02
CA ASN A 100 14.02 -22.23 -8.91
C ASN A 100 13.46 -20.89 -8.39
N THR A 101 12.94 -20.85 -7.18
CA THR A 101 12.32 -19.66 -6.57
C THR A 101 12.61 -19.58 -5.07
N ILE A 102 12.48 -18.38 -4.52
CA ILE A 102 12.51 -18.14 -3.08
C ILE A 102 11.20 -17.46 -2.71
N GLU A 103 10.50 -18.01 -1.73
CA GLU A 103 9.25 -17.43 -1.23
C GLU A 103 9.42 -16.91 0.19
N PHE A 104 8.88 -15.73 0.49
CA PHE A 104 8.86 -15.16 1.84
C PHE A 104 7.71 -14.17 2.02
N LYS A 105 7.46 -13.80 3.27
CA LYS A 105 6.45 -12.79 3.62
C LYS A 105 7.09 -11.56 4.20
N ILE A 106 6.58 -10.41 3.79
CA ILE A 106 6.96 -9.11 4.33
C ILE A 106 5.76 -8.41 4.95
N LYS A 107 6.00 -7.68 6.03
CA LYS A 107 5.08 -6.70 6.59
C LYS A 107 5.63 -5.32 6.31
N CYS A 108 4.82 -4.42 5.77
CA CYS A 108 5.26 -3.07 5.47
C CYS A 108 4.23 -2.02 5.88
N LYS A 109 4.73 -0.90 6.41
CA LYS A 109 3.96 0.33 6.65
C LYS A 109 4.43 1.39 5.67
N VAL A 110 3.51 1.94 4.88
CA VAL A 110 3.85 2.76 3.71
C VAL A 110 2.97 4.01 3.61
N SER A 111 3.46 5.01 2.90
CA SER A 111 2.73 6.22 2.56
C SER A 111 1.60 5.96 1.55
N LYS A 112 0.67 6.92 1.46
CA LYS A 112 -0.38 6.89 0.44
C LYS A 112 0.19 6.87 -0.98
N GLY A 113 -0.32 5.97 -1.79
CA GLY A 113 0.04 5.86 -3.21
C GLY A 113 1.28 5.01 -3.47
N THR A 114 1.83 4.34 -2.46
CA THR A 114 2.84 3.31 -2.63
C THR A 114 2.22 2.07 -3.27
N TYR A 115 2.87 1.54 -4.31
CA TYR A 115 2.52 0.30 -4.97
C TYR A 115 3.38 -0.84 -4.43
N ILE A 116 2.77 -1.79 -3.72
CA ILE A 116 3.51 -2.92 -3.13
C ILE A 116 4.10 -3.81 -4.23
N ARG A 117 3.43 -3.95 -5.38
CA ARG A 117 3.94 -4.66 -6.54
C ARG A 117 5.25 -4.04 -7.08
N SER A 118 5.29 -2.72 -7.20
CA SER A 118 6.52 -2.02 -7.61
C SER A 118 7.61 -2.14 -6.55
N LEU A 119 7.27 -2.06 -5.25
CA LEU A 119 8.24 -2.24 -4.17
C LEU A 119 8.90 -3.62 -4.24
N ILE A 120 8.13 -4.68 -4.49
CA ILE A 120 8.65 -6.05 -4.63
C ILE A 120 9.57 -6.16 -5.85
N ARG A 121 9.19 -5.58 -7.01
CA ARG A 121 10.04 -5.51 -8.21
C ARG A 121 11.37 -4.81 -7.91
N ASP A 122 11.32 -3.65 -7.28
CA ASP A 122 12.50 -2.83 -7.01
C ASP A 122 13.46 -3.54 -6.03
N ILE A 123 12.92 -4.19 -4.99
CA ILE A 123 13.69 -5.04 -4.06
C ILE A 123 14.34 -6.21 -4.82
N ALA A 124 13.59 -6.89 -5.69
CA ALA A 124 14.11 -8.02 -6.45
C ALA A 124 15.24 -7.61 -7.41
N TYR A 125 15.12 -6.44 -8.04
CA TYR A 125 16.19 -5.92 -8.93
C TYR A 125 17.46 -5.60 -8.13
N ASP A 126 17.37 -5.04 -6.95
CA ASP A 126 18.52 -4.83 -6.07
C ASP A 126 19.18 -6.14 -5.62
N LEU A 127 18.41 -7.21 -5.53
CA LEU A 127 18.88 -8.57 -5.26
C LEU A 127 19.39 -9.31 -6.52
N ASN A 128 19.51 -8.62 -7.65
CA ASN A 128 19.90 -9.17 -8.97
C ASN A 128 19.02 -10.35 -9.42
N THR A 129 17.73 -10.26 -9.13
CA THR A 129 16.74 -11.26 -9.53
C THR A 129 15.44 -10.56 -9.97
N TYR A 130 14.40 -11.34 -10.23
CA TYR A 130 13.07 -10.88 -10.57
C TYR A 130 12.09 -11.23 -9.45
N GLY A 131 11.06 -10.42 -9.25
CA GLY A 131 10.12 -10.59 -8.16
C GLY A 131 8.68 -10.40 -8.59
N THR A 132 7.81 -11.25 -8.03
CA THR A 132 6.37 -11.25 -8.26
C THR A 132 5.63 -11.27 -6.94
N MET A 133 4.58 -10.47 -6.82
CA MET A 133 3.68 -10.51 -5.68
C MET A 133 2.74 -11.71 -5.79
N LYS A 134 2.76 -12.60 -4.77
CA LYS A 134 1.90 -13.79 -4.72
C LYS A 134 0.56 -13.49 -4.08
N ASN A 135 0.59 -12.73 -2.98
CA ASN A 135 -0.62 -12.36 -2.23
C ASN A 135 -0.41 -11.00 -1.54
N LEU A 136 -1.51 -10.31 -1.27
CA LEU A 136 -1.49 -9.02 -0.57
C LEU A 136 -2.71 -8.87 0.34
N VAL A 137 -2.46 -8.60 1.61
CA VAL A 137 -3.49 -8.26 2.59
C VAL A 137 -3.20 -6.89 3.17
N ARG A 138 -4.15 -5.96 3.08
CA ARG A 138 -4.05 -4.69 3.79
C ARG A 138 -4.56 -4.87 5.21
N THR A 139 -3.66 -4.81 6.18
CA THR A 139 -3.97 -5.01 7.60
C THR A 139 -4.40 -3.74 8.32
N LYS A 140 -4.00 -2.55 7.80
CA LYS A 140 -4.37 -1.27 8.41
C LYS A 140 -4.46 -0.14 7.40
N GLN A 141 -5.39 0.78 7.61
CA GLN A 141 -5.50 2.05 6.89
C GLN A 141 -5.93 3.17 7.84
N GLY A 142 -5.02 4.10 8.14
CA GLY A 142 -5.26 5.14 9.13
C GLY A 142 -5.56 4.52 10.50
N ILE A 143 -6.73 4.83 11.04
CA ILE A 143 -7.20 4.29 12.34
C ILE A 143 -7.87 2.92 12.22
N PHE A 144 -8.21 2.48 11.01
CA PHE A 144 -8.94 1.22 10.80
C PHE A 144 -7.97 0.06 10.65
N SER A 145 -8.20 -1.02 11.41
CA SER A 145 -7.47 -2.28 11.31
C SER A 145 -8.36 -3.39 10.71
N LEU A 146 -7.73 -4.40 10.13
CA LEU A 146 -8.45 -5.57 9.62
C LEU A 146 -9.10 -6.36 10.76
N GLU A 147 -8.44 -6.39 11.92
CA GLU A 147 -8.91 -7.11 13.12
C GLU A 147 -10.21 -6.52 13.68
N ASP A 148 -10.43 -5.19 13.49
CA ASP A 148 -11.63 -4.50 13.91
C ASP A 148 -12.71 -4.43 12.81
N SER A 149 -12.47 -5.10 11.69
CA SER A 149 -13.36 -5.08 10.53
C SER A 149 -14.33 -6.25 10.54
N TYR A 150 -15.51 -6.03 10.02
CA TYR A 150 -16.54 -7.05 9.86
C TYR A 150 -16.49 -7.64 8.44
N THR A 151 -16.81 -8.91 8.32
CA THR A 151 -17.00 -9.57 7.02
C THR A 151 -18.34 -9.18 6.40
N LEU A 152 -18.52 -9.45 5.11
CA LEU A 152 -19.83 -9.26 4.47
C LEU A 152 -20.90 -10.15 5.10
N GLU A 153 -20.52 -11.35 5.55
CA GLU A 153 -21.41 -12.27 6.25
C GLU A 153 -21.84 -11.73 7.63
N ASP A 154 -20.91 -11.13 8.39
CA ASP A 154 -21.25 -10.46 9.65
C ASP A 154 -22.27 -9.33 9.42
N ILE A 155 -22.08 -8.52 8.37
CA ILE A 155 -23.01 -7.44 8.04
C ILE A 155 -24.38 -7.97 7.62
N GLN A 156 -24.44 -9.06 6.85
CA GLN A 156 -25.69 -9.69 6.43
C GLN A 156 -26.47 -10.30 7.60
N ASN A 157 -25.78 -10.73 8.64
CA ASN A 157 -26.33 -11.31 9.86
C ASN A 157 -26.58 -10.28 10.98
N ASP A 158 -26.48 -8.98 10.68
CA ASP A 158 -26.58 -7.87 11.65
C ASP A 158 -25.58 -7.98 12.82
N ASN A 159 -24.46 -8.67 12.62
CA ASN A 159 -23.39 -8.86 13.59
C ASN A 159 -22.28 -7.83 13.41
N TYR A 160 -22.61 -6.55 13.53
CA TYR A 160 -21.66 -5.46 13.40
C TYR A 160 -22.00 -4.28 14.30
N LYS A 161 -21.02 -3.43 14.56
CA LYS A 161 -21.18 -2.15 15.27
C LYS A 161 -20.79 -1.01 14.36
N LEU A 162 -21.68 -0.03 14.17
CA LEU A 162 -21.35 1.23 13.50
C LEU A 162 -20.52 2.12 14.42
N LEU A 163 -19.43 2.65 13.87
CA LEU A 163 -18.65 3.68 14.54
C LEU A 163 -19.37 5.03 14.44
N THR A 164 -19.35 5.78 15.51
CA THR A 164 -19.84 7.16 15.53
C THR A 164 -18.85 8.09 14.81
N ILE A 165 -19.32 9.23 14.32
CA ILE A 165 -18.46 10.27 13.73
C ILE A 165 -17.33 10.66 14.69
N ARG A 166 -17.61 10.74 15.99
CA ARG A 166 -16.63 11.09 17.01
C ARG A 166 -15.53 10.02 17.15
N GLU A 167 -15.87 8.73 17.09
CA GLU A 167 -14.91 7.64 17.12
C GLU A 167 -14.01 7.67 15.89
N VAL A 168 -14.59 7.88 14.70
CA VAL A 168 -13.86 7.97 13.42
C VAL A 168 -12.93 9.19 13.37
N LEU A 169 -13.34 10.31 13.96
CA LEU A 169 -12.58 11.57 14.00
C LEU A 169 -11.79 11.75 15.30
N SER A 170 -11.50 10.68 16.02
CA SER A 170 -10.82 10.72 17.33
C SER A 170 -9.44 11.42 17.31
N ASN A 171 -8.78 11.46 16.14
CA ASN A 171 -7.50 12.15 15.95
C ASN A 171 -7.63 13.65 15.62
N ILE A 172 -8.84 14.17 15.50
CA ILE A 172 -9.09 15.58 15.20
C ILE A 172 -9.47 16.29 16.50
N PRO A 173 -8.82 17.41 16.82
CA PRO A 173 -9.19 18.22 17.98
C PRO A 173 -10.67 18.59 17.94
N VAL A 174 -11.36 18.43 19.06
CA VAL A 174 -12.79 18.75 19.21
C VAL A 174 -12.93 20.09 19.93
N THR A 175 -13.66 21.03 19.32
CA THR A 175 -14.05 22.27 19.96
C THR A 175 -15.53 22.21 20.30
N ILE A 176 -15.86 22.45 21.58
CA ILE A 176 -17.26 22.57 22.04
C ILE A 176 -17.68 24.02 21.83
N ILE A 177 -18.76 24.22 21.07
CA ILE A 177 -19.30 25.55 20.80
C ILE A 177 -20.54 25.82 21.65
N GLU A 178 -20.72 27.07 22.06
CA GLU A 178 -21.92 27.52 22.80
C GLU A 178 -23.14 27.58 21.87
N LYS A 179 -24.35 27.50 22.48
CA LYS A 179 -25.62 27.51 21.72
C LYS A 179 -25.79 28.72 20.80
N ASP A 180 -25.30 29.87 21.20
CA ASP A 180 -25.41 31.10 20.39
C ASP A 180 -24.57 31.08 19.14
N THR A 181 -23.50 30.28 19.15
CA THR A 181 -22.58 30.06 18.01
C THR A 181 -23.12 28.98 17.07
N LEU A 182 -24.00 28.08 17.55
CA LEU A 182 -24.49 26.94 16.78
C LEU A 182 -25.19 27.37 15.48
N LYS A 183 -26.01 28.41 15.49
CA LYS A 183 -26.69 28.94 14.28
C LYS A 183 -25.71 29.44 13.25
N LYS A 184 -24.58 30.05 13.65
CA LYS A 184 -23.53 30.53 12.76
C LYS A 184 -22.85 29.34 12.05
N VAL A 185 -22.53 28.27 12.82
CA VAL A 185 -21.95 27.04 12.28
C VAL A 185 -22.88 26.34 11.30
N GLN A 186 -24.16 26.19 11.66
CA GLN A 186 -25.19 25.58 10.80
C GLN A 186 -25.37 26.30 9.48
N ASN A 187 -25.17 27.62 9.46
CA ASN A 187 -25.27 28.45 8.27
C ASN A 187 -23.94 28.61 7.52
N GLY A 188 -22.90 27.86 7.90
CA GLY A 188 -21.58 27.94 7.24
C GLY A 188 -20.85 29.27 7.43
N MET A 189 -21.19 30.06 8.44
CA MET A 189 -20.55 31.34 8.71
C MET A 189 -19.17 31.12 9.32
N SER A 190 -18.22 32.00 8.98
CA SER A 190 -16.88 31.98 9.58
C SER A 190 -16.98 32.28 11.09
N LEU A 191 -16.28 31.46 11.87
CA LEU A 191 -16.13 31.67 13.31
C LEU A 191 -14.76 32.29 13.60
N PRO A 192 -14.65 33.13 14.66
CA PRO A 192 -13.33 33.51 15.15
C PRO A 192 -12.54 32.25 15.51
N ILE A 193 -11.27 32.21 15.14
CA ILE A 193 -10.39 31.07 15.41
C ILE A 193 -10.14 31.06 16.93
N PHE A 194 -10.76 30.11 17.62
CA PHE A 194 -10.44 29.82 19.01
C PHE A 194 -9.24 28.85 19.04
N PHE A 195 -8.03 29.39 19.19
CA PHE A 195 -6.90 28.60 19.61
C PHE A 195 -7.01 28.41 21.13
N ASN A 196 -7.50 27.27 21.57
CA ASN A 196 -7.21 26.81 22.93
C ASN A 196 -5.90 26.05 22.84
N SER A 197 -4.84 26.69 23.40
CA SER A 197 -3.55 26.09 23.73
C SER A 197 -3.69 24.90 24.69
#